data_de81d6628a10710260b5dd432245e3fc
#
_entry.id   de81d6628a10710260b5dd432245e3fc
#
_cell.length_a   1.000
_cell.length_b   1.000
_cell.length_c   1.000
_cell.angle_alpha   90.00
_cell.angle_beta   90.00
_cell.angle_gamma   90.00
#
_symmetry.space_group_name_H-M   'P 1'
#
loop_
_entity.id
_entity.type
_entity.pdbx_description
1 polymer ?
#
loop_
_entity_poly.entity_id
_entity_poly.type
_entity_poly.pdbx_seq_one_letter_code
_entity_poly.pdbx_strand_id
1 'polypeptide(L)' 'MKKVKSAKEIILDAIKNANPPYVTIQDIANITKISRETVSKYMLVLEAEGKIKVTKIIGKAKLYEINI' A
#
# COMPACT_ATOMS: atom_id res chain seq x y z
N MET A 1 -26.03 -7.50 -1.95
CA MET A 1 -25.40 -7.36 -0.63
C MET A 1 -24.07 -6.67 -0.73
N LYS A 2 -23.86 -5.67 0.07
CA LYS A 2 -22.60 -4.91 0.05
C LYS A 2 -21.56 -5.53 0.95
N LYS A 3 -20.37 -5.65 0.44
CA LYS A 3 -19.24 -6.08 1.22
C LYS A 3 -18.41 -4.86 1.56
N VAL A 4 -18.15 -4.67 2.84
CA VAL A 4 -17.27 -3.60 3.29
C VAL A 4 -15.84 -4.11 3.24
N LYS A 5 -14.99 -3.40 2.51
CA LYS A 5 -13.58 -3.75 2.43
C LYS A 5 -12.88 -3.38 3.73
N SER A 6 -12.00 -4.24 4.19
CA SER A 6 -11.14 -3.91 5.33
C SER A 6 -10.10 -2.87 4.89
N ALA A 7 -9.50 -2.21 5.86
CA ALA A 7 -8.43 -1.25 5.57
C ALA A 7 -7.31 -1.91 4.75
N LYS A 8 -7.00 -3.17 5.06
CA LYS A 8 -5.98 -3.93 4.33
C LYS A 8 -6.35 -4.07 2.85
N GLU A 9 -7.61 -4.39 2.56
CA GLU A 9 -8.07 -4.55 1.19
C GLU A 9 -8.07 -3.21 0.44
N ILE A 10 -8.50 -2.15 1.11
CA ILE A 10 -8.51 -0.82 0.51
C ILE A 10 -7.08 -0.41 0.13
N ILE A 11 -6.13 -0.64 1.01
CA ILE A 11 -4.73 -0.31 0.76
C ILE A 11 -4.18 -1.14 -0.40
N LEU A 12 -4.47 -2.43 -0.41
CA LEU A 12 -3.99 -3.31 -1.49
C LEU A 12 -4.57 -2.88 -2.84
N ASP A 13 -5.86 -2.56 -2.88
CA ASP A 13 -6.50 -2.08 -4.11
C ASP A 13 -5.86 -0.77 -4.59
N ALA A 14 -5.55 0.14 -3.67
CA ALA A 14 -4.91 1.39 -4.02
C ALA A 14 -3.55 1.16 -4.68
N ILE A 15 -2.80 0.18 -4.17
CA ILE A 15 -1.50 -0.16 -4.76
C ILE A 15 -1.69 -0.78 -6.15
N LYS A 16 -2.66 -1.68 -6.30
CA LYS A 16 -2.95 -2.31 -7.59
C LYS A 16 -3.32 -1.32 -8.67
N ASN A 17 -4.05 -0.28 -8.29
CA ASN A 17 -4.56 0.71 -9.23
C ASN A 17 -3.66 1.93 -9.38
N ALA A 18 -2.51 1.92 -8.71
CA ALA A 18 -1.60 3.05 -8.74
C ALA A 18 -0.98 3.24 -10.14
N ASN A 19 -0.85 4.48 -10.55
CA ASN A 19 -0.19 4.84 -11.78
C ASN A 19 0.66 6.08 -11.51
N PRO A 20 2.00 5.95 -11.45
CA PRO A 20 2.80 4.76 -11.77
C PRO A 20 2.59 3.62 -10.77
N PRO A 21 3.00 2.39 -11.12
CA PRO A 21 2.66 1.21 -10.31
C PRO A 21 3.44 1.06 -9.01
N TYR A 22 4.21 2.06 -8.62
CA TYR A 22 4.93 2.05 -7.36
C TYR A 22 4.53 3.27 -6.53
N VAL A 23 4.39 3.08 -5.24
CA VAL A 23 3.88 4.10 -4.33
C VAL A 23 4.63 4.09 -3.01
N THR A 24 4.61 5.24 -2.33
CA THR A 24 5.11 5.35 -0.96
C THR A 24 3.95 5.19 0.01
N ILE A 25 4.30 5.03 1.30
CA ILE A 25 3.28 5.00 2.36
C ILE A 25 2.47 6.30 2.34
N GLN A 26 3.13 7.43 2.12
CA GLN A 26 2.45 8.72 2.07
C GLN A 26 1.45 8.79 0.92
N ASP A 27 1.82 8.25 -0.24
CA ASP A 27 0.93 8.22 -1.39
C ASP A 27 -0.35 7.46 -1.07
N ILE A 28 -0.21 6.29 -0.45
CA ILE A 28 -1.36 5.46 -0.10
C ILE A 28 -2.20 6.13 0.97
N ALA A 29 -1.59 6.77 1.95
CA ALA A 29 -2.34 7.51 2.98
C ALA A 29 -3.17 8.62 2.33
N ASN A 30 -2.61 9.33 1.35
CA ASN A 30 -3.33 10.38 0.66
C ASN A 30 -4.48 9.85 -0.20
N ILE A 31 -4.25 8.74 -0.88
CA ILE A 31 -5.27 8.14 -1.77
C ILE A 31 -6.41 7.55 -0.96
N THR A 32 -6.11 6.82 0.10
CA THR A 32 -7.11 6.08 0.86
C THR A 32 -7.75 6.89 1.97
N LYS A 33 -7.15 8.02 2.35
CA LYS A 33 -7.56 8.82 3.50
C LYS A 33 -7.43 8.06 4.82
N ILE A 34 -6.61 7.03 4.84
CA ILE A 34 -6.30 6.28 6.05
C ILE A 34 -5.05 6.89 6.67
N SER A 35 -4.96 6.90 7.99
CA SER A 35 -3.82 7.50 8.68
C SER A 35 -2.52 6.81 8.25
N ARG A 36 -1.45 7.57 8.21
CA ARG A 36 -0.14 7.08 7.80
C ARG A 36 0.34 5.92 8.66
N GLU A 37 0.06 5.98 9.97
CA GLU A 37 0.44 4.89 10.88
C GLU A 37 -0.26 3.59 10.53
N THR A 38 -1.55 3.67 10.24
CA THR A 38 -2.34 2.51 9.85
C THR A 38 -1.87 1.96 8.51
N VAL A 39 -1.61 2.84 7.55
CA VAL A 39 -1.10 2.43 6.24
C VAL A 39 0.24 1.71 6.40
N SER A 40 1.15 2.27 7.19
CA SER A 40 2.46 1.67 7.44
C SER A 40 2.33 0.27 8.01
N LYS A 41 1.43 0.10 8.99
CA LYS A 41 1.19 -1.19 9.62
C LYS A 41 0.72 -2.23 8.60
N TYR A 42 -0.27 -1.88 7.79
CA TYR A 42 -0.81 -2.82 6.81
C TYR A 42 0.14 -3.09 5.67
N MET A 43 0.96 -2.11 5.30
CA MET A 43 1.96 -2.35 4.27
C MET A 43 3.02 -3.34 4.74
N LEU A 44 3.39 -3.30 6.01
CA LEU A 44 4.28 -4.33 6.57
C LEU A 44 3.63 -5.71 6.52
N VAL A 45 2.35 -5.79 6.85
CA VAL A 45 1.61 -7.05 6.79
C VAL A 45 1.55 -7.59 5.37
N LEU A 46 1.21 -6.73 4.41
CA LEU A 46 1.12 -7.14 3.00
C LEU A 46 2.47 -7.57 2.45
N GLU A 47 3.53 -6.90 2.85
CA GLU A 47 4.88 -7.28 2.45
C GLU A 47 5.25 -8.64 3.03
N ALA A 48 4.95 -8.86 4.30
CA ALA A 48 5.21 -10.15 4.95
C ALA A 48 4.43 -11.28 4.30
N GLU A 49 3.24 -10.98 3.79
CA GLU A 49 2.42 -11.98 3.09
C GLU A 49 2.86 -12.20 1.64
N GLY A 50 3.82 -11.42 1.17
CA GLY A 50 4.30 -11.54 -0.19
C GLY A 50 3.40 -10.93 -1.24
N LYS A 51 2.43 -10.11 -0.85
CA LYS A 51 1.50 -9.47 -1.79
C LYS A 51 2.03 -8.20 -2.39
N ILE A 52 2.94 -7.53 -1.70
CA ILE A 52 3.65 -6.35 -2.20
C ILE A 52 5.13 -6.50 -1.92
N LYS A 53 5.93 -5.71 -2.61
CA LYS A 53 7.37 -5.72 -2.41
C LYS A 53 7.91 -4.30 -2.48
N VAL A 54 9.06 -4.08 -1.85
CA VAL A 54 9.78 -2.82 -2.00
C VAL A 54 10.56 -2.91 -3.30
N THR A 55 10.24 -2.01 -4.22
CA THR A 55 10.88 -2.02 -5.54
C THR A 55 12.06 -1.07 -5.60
N LYS A 56 12.06 -0.03 -4.75
CA LYS A 56 13.11 0.98 -4.78
C LYS A 56 13.12 1.77 -3.49
N ILE A 57 14.29 2.26 -3.10
CA ILE A 57 14.40 3.15 -1.94
C ILE A 57 15.04 4.45 -2.43
N ILE A 58 14.37 5.57 -2.18
CA ILE A 58 14.89 6.89 -2.52
C ILE A 58 14.99 7.67 -1.22
N GLY A 59 16.23 7.90 -0.76
CA GLY A 59 16.45 8.52 0.53
C GLY A 59 15.83 7.68 1.64
N LYS A 60 14.88 8.22 2.37
CA LYS A 60 14.17 7.51 3.43
C LYS A 60 12.84 6.93 2.97
N ALA A 61 12.47 7.16 1.72
CA ALA A 61 11.19 6.72 1.19
C ALA A 61 11.35 5.37 0.48
N LYS A 62 10.51 4.41 0.88
CA LYS A 62 10.44 3.12 0.20
C LYS A 62 9.30 3.16 -0.80
N LEU A 63 9.57 2.69 -2.00
CA LEU A 63 8.56 2.57 -3.04
C LEU A 63 8.09 1.12 -3.10
N TYR A 64 6.79 0.93 -3.00
CA TYR A 64 6.18 -0.40 -2.98
C TYR A 64 5.40 -0.63 -4.25
N GLU A 65 5.34 -1.88 -4.69
CA GLU A 65 4.50 -2.28 -5.81
C GLU A 65 3.91 -3.65 -5.56
N ILE A 66 2.92 -4.00 -6.37
CA ILE A 66 2.30 -5.33 -6.28
C ILE A 66 3.34 -6.38 -6.65
N ASN A 67 3.44 -7.40 -5.84
CA ASN A 67 4.32 -8.53 -6.09
C ASN A 67 3.53 -9.59 -6.85
N ILE A 68 3.77 -9.64 -8.14
CA ILE A 68 3.05 -10.58 -9.02
C ILE A 68 3.88 -11.81 -9.25
#